data_b0de3841ac4cd2c4f39b7a59a5b36fa8
#
_entry.id   b0de3841ac4cd2c4f39b7a59a5b36fa8
#
_cell.length_a   1.000
_cell.length_b   1.000
_cell.length_c   1.000
_cell.angle_alpha   90.00
_cell.angle_beta   90.00
_cell.angle_gamma   90.00
#
_symmetry.space_group_name_H-M   'P 1'
#
loop_
_entity.id
_entity.type
_entity.pdbx_description
1 polymer ?
#
loop_
_entity_poly.entity_id
_entity_poly.type
_entity_poly.pdbx_seq_one_letter_code
_entity_poly.pdbx_strand_id
1 'polypeptide(L)'
;MPKRSVHFILNPVSGSGQNKLNVKSIFSVLNTKNYDFKLKSSERPGDVCQLTKLSIHEGANVIVACGGDGTINQVASQLIGTKVKLGIIKYGSGNGLASHLGIPNELIRALEVIKNGKTINIDVGIVNQHYFFSNMSIGVGARVINHYTDSKKRQFMSYFRAVLKGLLSEPLNMTLDLVIDGYKTTITPLVLFISNSNEMGYNVSFTPDASLQDGKLDLVFTEHLSLFQKILFANQIVFFKKRRFKKAQYLQAEDILITNKKNEEFLMQLDGERIVVNSNVLRISLKKTALSVIVPT
;
A
#
# COMPACT_ATOMS: atom_id res chain seq x y z
N MET A 1 -19.72 -17.72 -25.39
CA MET A 1 -18.40 -17.28 -24.93
C MET A 1 -18.07 -18.01 -23.64
N PRO A 2 -16.81 -18.39 -23.38
CA PRO A 2 -16.43 -19.00 -22.12
C PRO A 2 -16.76 -18.05 -20.95
N LYS A 3 -17.20 -18.62 -19.83
CA LYS A 3 -17.47 -17.83 -18.61
C LYS A 3 -16.19 -17.22 -18.09
N ARG A 4 -16.28 -16.01 -17.55
CA ARG A 4 -15.17 -15.34 -16.86
C ARG A 4 -14.99 -15.96 -15.46
N SER A 5 -13.83 -16.53 -15.19
CA SER A 5 -13.53 -17.13 -13.89
C SER A 5 -13.04 -16.06 -12.90
N VAL A 6 -13.75 -15.90 -11.78
CA VAL A 6 -13.49 -14.86 -10.75
C VAL A 6 -13.34 -15.53 -9.39
N HIS A 7 -12.15 -15.48 -8.80
CA HIS A 7 -11.88 -16.07 -7.49
C HIS A 7 -11.77 -14.97 -6.42
N PHE A 8 -12.53 -15.08 -5.36
CA PHE A 8 -12.51 -14.17 -4.22
C PHE A 8 -11.65 -14.78 -3.11
N ILE A 9 -10.61 -14.05 -2.67
CA ILE A 9 -9.75 -14.43 -1.56
C ILE A 9 -10.13 -13.57 -0.36
N LEU A 10 -10.86 -14.15 0.57
CA LEU A 10 -11.40 -13.47 1.74
C LEU A 10 -10.48 -13.67 2.95
N ASN A 11 -10.08 -12.56 3.57
CA ASN A 11 -9.49 -12.56 4.90
C ASN A 11 -10.57 -12.17 5.92
N PRO A 12 -11.13 -13.13 6.68
CA PRO A 12 -12.28 -12.89 7.55
C PRO A 12 -11.97 -11.99 8.76
N VAL A 13 -10.70 -11.92 9.18
CA VAL A 13 -10.28 -11.11 10.34
C VAL A 13 -9.90 -9.68 9.95
N SER A 14 -9.98 -9.31 8.68
CA SER A 14 -9.69 -7.95 8.23
C SER A 14 -10.72 -6.93 8.70
N GLY A 15 -10.25 -5.75 9.08
CA GLY A 15 -11.07 -4.62 9.48
C GLY A 15 -11.75 -4.83 10.82
N SER A 16 -13.09 -4.64 10.88
CA SER A 16 -13.90 -4.86 12.07
C SER A 16 -14.34 -6.32 12.26
N GLY A 17 -13.91 -7.23 11.39
CA GLY A 17 -14.37 -8.62 11.37
C GLY A 17 -15.81 -8.81 10.87
N GLN A 18 -16.50 -7.72 10.49
CA GLN A 18 -17.88 -7.77 9.96
C GLN A 18 -17.88 -7.84 8.43
N ASN A 19 -17.23 -8.84 7.87
CA ASN A 19 -17.23 -9.06 6.43
C ASN A 19 -18.61 -9.53 5.97
N LYS A 20 -19.27 -8.73 5.12
CA LYS A 20 -20.58 -9.03 4.54
C LYS A 20 -20.51 -9.83 3.24
N LEU A 21 -19.29 -10.11 2.73
CA LEU A 21 -19.13 -10.88 1.51
C LEU A 21 -19.54 -12.34 1.75
N ASN A 22 -20.49 -12.78 1.00
CA ASN A 22 -20.95 -14.16 0.96
C ASN A 22 -21.43 -14.50 -0.45
N VAL A 23 -21.72 -15.78 -0.66
CA VAL A 23 -22.16 -16.28 -1.97
C VAL A 23 -23.41 -15.53 -2.47
N LYS A 24 -24.37 -15.20 -1.59
CA LYS A 24 -25.60 -14.48 -1.99
C LYS A 24 -25.29 -13.06 -2.50
N SER A 25 -24.38 -12.31 -1.84
CA SER A 25 -23.99 -10.98 -2.29
C SER A 25 -23.24 -11.03 -3.62
N ILE A 26 -22.45 -12.06 -3.87
CA ILE A 26 -21.78 -12.25 -5.17
C ILE A 26 -22.83 -12.52 -6.26
N PHE A 27 -23.75 -13.45 -6.02
CA PHE A 27 -24.83 -13.79 -6.96
C PHE A 27 -25.72 -12.60 -7.30
N SER A 28 -25.94 -11.68 -6.38
CA SER A 28 -26.81 -10.51 -6.64
C SER A 28 -26.25 -9.59 -7.73
N VAL A 29 -24.93 -9.64 -8.00
CA VAL A 29 -24.25 -8.79 -8.98
C VAL A 29 -23.69 -9.61 -10.14
N LEU A 30 -23.02 -10.75 -9.87
CA LEU A 30 -22.40 -11.59 -10.87
C LEU A 30 -23.32 -12.77 -11.20
N ASN A 31 -23.91 -12.78 -12.40
CA ASN A 31 -24.77 -13.87 -12.81
C ASN A 31 -23.95 -15.09 -13.29
N THR A 32 -24.47 -16.30 -13.02
CA THR A 32 -23.81 -17.56 -13.39
C THR A 32 -23.83 -17.87 -14.88
N LYS A 33 -24.54 -17.11 -15.70
CA LYS A 33 -24.50 -17.27 -17.16
C LYS A 33 -23.13 -16.83 -17.72
N ASN A 34 -22.61 -15.72 -17.20
CA ASN A 34 -21.38 -15.08 -17.70
C ASN A 34 -20.17 -15.30 -16.80
N TYR A 35 -20.39 -15.70 -15.53
CA TYR A 35 -19.34 -15.82 -14.54
C TYR A 35 -19.31 -17.22 -13.89
N ASP A 36 -18.10 -17.73 -13.73
CA ASP A 36 -17.79 -18.82 -12.80
C ASP A 36 -17.01 -18.20 -11.62
N PHE A 37 -17.48 -18.39 -10.39
CA PHE A 37 -16.80 -17.77 -9.26
C PHE A 37 -16.59 -18.74 -8.10
N LYS A 38 -15.47 -18.55 -7.41
CA LYS A 38 -15.10 -19.27 -6.19
C LYS A 38 -14.84 -18.29 -5.07
N LEU A 39 -15.36 -18.60 -3.87
CA LEU A 39 -15.06 -17.87 -2.64
C LEU A 39 -14.15 -18.76 -1.78
N LYS A 40 -12.93 -18.29 -1.52
CA LYS A 40 -11.92 -18.96 -0.71
C LYS A 40 -11.59 -18.09 0.49
N SER A 41 -11.66 -18.65 1.69
CA SER A 41 -11.37 -17.94 2.94
C SER A 41 -10.05 -18.39 3.53
N SER A 42 -9.23 -17.44 3.97
CA SER A 42 -8.01 -17.74 4.72
C SER A 42 -8.35 -18.06 6.17
N GLU A 43 -7.66 -19.05 6.74
CA GLU A 43 -7.82 -19.48 8.13
C GLU A 43 -6.58 -19.16 8.96
N ARG A 44 -5.39 -19.09 8.31
CA ARG A 44 -4.09 -18.93 8.95
C ARG A 44 -3.25 -17.87 8.23
N PRO A 45 -2.26 -17.28 8.92
CA PRO A 45 -1.24 -16.46 8.26
C PRO A 45 -0.56 -17.24 7.11
N GLY A 46 -0.42 -16.59 5.95
CA GLY A 46 0.18 -17.20 4.75
C GLY A 46 -0.82 -17.84 3.78
N ASP A 47 -2.04 -18.20 4.22
CA ASP A 47 -3.06 -18.83 3.36
C ASP A 47 -3.43 -17.95 2.16
N VAL A 48 -3.48 -16.63 2.33
CA VAL A 48 -3.81 -15.69 1.25
C VAL A 48 -2.90 -15.90 0.05
N CYS A 49 -1.59 -16.02 0.27
CA CYS A 49 -0.62 -16.28 -0.81
C CYS A 49 -0.85 -17.65 -1.47
N GLN A 50 -1.09 -18.69 -0.67
CA GLN A 50 -1.32 -20.04 -1.17
C GLN A 50 -2.62 -20.14 -1.97
N LEU A 51 -3.73 -19.57 -1.45
CA LEU A 51 -5.03 -19.53 -2.13
C LEU A 51 -4.97 -18.73 -3.43
N THR A 52 -4.14 -17.67 -3.46
CA THR A 52 -3.92 -16.87 -4.67
C THR A 52 -3.17 -17.70 -5.72
N LYS A 53 -2.07 -18.36 -5.36
CA LYS A 53 -1.33 -19.27 -6.27
C LYS A 53 -2.20 -20.39 -6.82
N LEU A 54 -2.99 -21.02 -5.94
CA LEU A 54 -3.96 -22.05 -6.35
C LEU A 54 -4.98 -21.47 -7.34
N SER A 55 -5.49 -20.26 -7.10
CA SER A 55 -6.46 -19.61 -7.99
C SER A 55 -5.87 -19.29 -9.36
N ILE A 56 -4.59 -18.90 -9.43
CA ILE A 56 -3.87 -18.70 -10.69
C ILE A 56 -3.77 -20.04 -11.44
N HIS A 57 -3.37 -21.10 -10.74
CA HIS A 57 -3.25 -22.44 -11.33
C HIS A 57 -4.60 -22.99 -11.82
N GLU A 58 -5.68 -22.70 -11.14
CA GLU A 58 -7.05 -23.06 -11.54
C GLU A 58 -7.58 -22.23 -12.73
N GLY A 59 -6.78 -21.33 -13.29
CA GLY A 59 -7.14 -20.55 -14.48
C GLY A 59 -8.06 -19.37 -14.21
N ALA A 60 -8.02 -18.77 -13.01
CA ALA A 60 -8.79 -17.56 -12.73
C ALA A 60 -8.40 -16.43 -13.69
N ASN A 61 -9.41 -15.73 -14.25
CA ASN A 61 -9.20 -14.51 -15.04
C ASN A 61 -9.04 -13.28 -14.15
N VAL A 62 -9.72 -13.31 -12.99
CA VAL A 62 -9.69 -12.24 -11.98
C VAL A 62 -9.54 -12.87 -10.62
N ILE A 63 -8.66 -12.33 -9.80
CA ILE A 63 -8.57 -12.66 -8.37
C ILE A 63 -8.87 -11.40 -7.58
N VAL A 64 -9.87 -11.51 -6.71
CA VAL A 64 -10.39 -10.40 -5.91
C VAL A 64 -9.82 -10.50 -4.49
N ALA A 65 -9.00 -9.54 -4.10
CA ALA A 65 -8.53 -9.40 -2.74
C ALA A 65 -9.64 -8.79 -1.87
N CYS A 66 -10.11 -9.57 -0.88
CA CYS A 66 -11.18 -9.16 0.04
C CYS A 66 -10.60 -8.99 1.44
N GLY A 67 -10.09 -7.78 1.75
CA GLY A 67 -9.37 -7.54 3.00
C GLY A 67 -8.83 -6.12 3.15
N GLY A 68 -7.85 -5.93 4.02
CA GLY A 68 -7.10 -4.68 4.19
C GLY A 68 -5.83 -4.65 3.32
N ASP A 69 -4.99 -3.62 3.55
CA ASP A 69 -3.75 -3.38 2.79
C ASP A 69 -2.86 -4.62 2.71
N GLY A 70 -2.63 -5.33 3.84
CA GLY A 70 -1.83 -6.55 3.84
C GLY A 70 -2.41 -7.68 2.99
N THR A 71 -3.74 -7.88 3.00
CA THR A 71 -4.39 -8.87 2.13
C THR A 71 -4.27 -8.48 0.65
N ILE A 72 -4.46 -7.19 0.35
CA ILE A 72 -4.32 -6.65 -1.01
C ILE A 72 -2.88 -6.85 -1.49
N ASN A 73 -1.88 -6.50 -0.67
CA ASN A 73 -0.46 -6.67 -0.99
C ASN A 73 -0.12 -8.14 -1.25
N GLN A 74 -0.54 -9.07 -0.38
CA GLN A 74 -0.28 -10.50 -0.54
C GLN A 74 -0.86 -11.06 -1.83
N VAL A 75 -2.11 -10.71 -2.19
CA VAL A 75 -2.73 -11.13 -3.45
C VAL A 75 -2.00 -10.48 -4.63
N ALA A 76 -1.85 -9.17 -4.63
CA ALA A 76 -1.26 -8.39 -5.71
C ALA A 76 0.17 -8.87 -6.03
N SER A 77 0.98 -9.17 -5.02
CA SER A 77 2.35 -9.66 -5.18
C SER A 77 2.43 -10.98 -5.96
N GLN A 78 1.42 -11.87 -5.83
CA GLN A 78 1.36 -13.13 -6.58
C GLN A 78 0.89 -12.93 -8.03
N LEU A 79 0.26 -11.80 -8.35
CA LEU A 79 -0.26 -11.52 -9.69
C LEU A 79 0.76 -10.84 -10.61
N ILE A 80 1.87 -10.32 -10.06
CA ILE A 80 2.92 -9.67 -10.85
C ILE A 80 3.50 -10.67 -11.87
N GLY A 81 3.53 -10.25 -13.15
CA GLY A 81 4.00 -11.09 -14.24
C GLY A 81 2.99 -12.11 -14.76
N THR A 82 1.77 -12.12 -14.23
CA THR A 82 0.66 -12.95 -14.73
C THR A 82 -0.30 -12.14 -15.61
N LYS A 83 -1.20 -12.82 -16.32
CA LYS A 83 -2.31 -12.19 -17.07
C LYS A 83 -3.57 -12.00 -16.22
N VAL A 84 -3.55 -12.44 -14.97
CA VAL A 84 -4.69 -12.38 -14.06
C VAL A 84 -4.87 -10.96 -13.55
N LYS A 85 -6.11 -10.48 -13.52
CA LYS A 85 -6.43 -9.13 -13.07
C LYS A 85 -6.71 -9.11 -11.58
N LEU A 86 -6.24 -8.08 -10.90
CA LEU A 86 -6.60 -7.81 -9.52
C LEU A 86 -7.96 -7.11 -9.46
N GLY A 87 -8.89 -7.66 -8.69
CA GLY A 87 -10.05 -6.97 -8.16
C GLY A 87 -9.86 -6.66 -6.69
N ILE A 88 -10.52 -5.64 -6.16
CA ILE A 88 -10.39 -5.27 -4.74
C ILE A 88 -11.76 -5.06 -4.11
N ILE A 89 -11.99 -5.69 -2.95
CA ILE A 89 -13.06 -5.37 -2.00
C ILE A 89 -12.40 -5.04 -0.68
N LYS A 90 -12.44 -3.77 -0.29
CA LYS A 90 -11.69 -3.27 0.86
C LYS A 90 -12.47 -3.41 2.17
N TYR A 91 -11.84 -4.07 3.15
CA TYR A 91 -12.36 -4.21 4.51
C TYR A 91 -11.43 -3.66 5.58
N GLY A 92 -10.22 -3.26 5.21
CA GLY A 92 -9.27 -2.65 6.11
C GLY A 92 -9.66 -1.23 6.52
N SER A 93 -9.00 -0.70 7.52
CA SER A 93 -9.21 0.66 8.01
C SER A 93 -8.41 1.72 7.23
N GLY A 94 -7.26 1.34 6.64
CA GLY A 94 -6.41 2.23 5.82
C GLY A 94 -6.80 2.21 4.35
N ASN A 95 -6.53 1.10 3.69
CA ASN A 95 -6.82 0.80 2.27
C ASN A 95 -6.21 1.83 1.29
N GLY A 96 -4.91 2.15 1.45
CA GLY A 96 -4.22 3.17 0.67
C GLY A 96 -4.34 2.98 -0.84
N LEU A 97 -3.88 1.84 -1.37
CA LEU A 97 -3.98 1.52 -2.79
C LEU A 97 -5.43 1.56 -3.30
N ALA A 98 -6.35 0.91 -2.57
CA ALA A 98 -7.75 0.87 -2.98
C ALA A 98 -8.42 2.26 -2.98
N SER A 99 -7.99 3.15 -2.10
CA SER A 99 -8.47 4.54 -2.03
C SER A 99 -7.94 5.38 -3.19
N HIS A 100 -6.65 5.24 -3.54
CA HIS A 100 -6.06 5.88 -4.72
C HIS A 100 -6.79 5.47 -6.00
N LEU A 101 -7.09 4.18 -6.12
CA LEU A 101 -7.80 3.60 -7.28
C LEU A 101 -9.31 3.92 -7.30
N GLY A 102 -9.83 4.66 -6.33
CA GLY A 102 -11.24 5.02 -6.26
C GLY A 102 -12.19 3.85 -5.98
N ILE A 103 -11.70 2.74 -5.44
CA ILE A 103 -12.54 1.57 -5.15
C ILE A 103 -13.60 1.94 -4.09
N PRO A 104 -14.89 1.68 -4.32
CA PRO A 104 -15.95 1.99 -3.36
C PRO A 104 -15.82 1.22 -2.03
N ASN A 105 -16.28 1.83 -0.93
CA ASN A 105 -16.39 1.15 0.37
C ASN A 105 -17.58 0.19 0.45
N GLU A 106 -18.63 0.50 -0.30
CA GLU A 106 -19.85 -0.28 -0.31
C GLU A 106 -19.67 -1.57 -1.12
N LEU A 107 -20.00 -2.72 -0.51
CA LEU A 107 -19.78 -4.03 -1.10
C LEU A 107 -20.40 -4.19 -2.50
N ILE A 108 -21.68 -3.81 -2.64
CA ILE A 108 -22.39 -3.97 -3.92
C ILE A 108 -21.74 -3.13 -5.01
N ARG A 109 -21.37 -1.88 -4.72
CA ARG A 109 -20.66 -1.01 -5.67
C ARG A 109 -19.27 -1.56 -6.01
N ALA A 110 -18.56 -2.14 -5.05
CA ALA A 110 -17.26 -2.77 -5.33
C ALA A 110 -17.43 -4.02 -6.23
N LEU A 111 -18.47 -4.81 -6.04
CA LEU A 111 -18.80 -5.93 -6.93
C LEU A 111 -19.20 -5.43 -8.34
N GLU A 112 -19.92 -4.32 -8.45
CA GLU A 112 -20.22 -3.69 -9.75
C GLU A 112 -18.94 -3.22 -10.47
N VAL A 113 -17.94 -2.71 -9.75
CA VAL A 113 -16.62 -2.41 -10.33
C VAL A 113 -15.96 -3.67 -10.88
N ILE A 114 -16.00 -4.79 -10.16
CA ILE A 114 -15.44 -6.07 -10.64
C ILE A 114 -16.15 -6.54 -11.92
N LYS A 115 -17.44 -6.31 -12.02
CA LYS A 115 -18.26 -6.69 -13.16
C LYS A 115 -18.03 -5.79 -14.38
N ASN A 116 -18.11 -4.46 -14.19
CA ASN A 116 -18.25 -3.45 -15.25
C ASN A 116 -17.06 -2.49 -15.34
N GLY A 117 -16.12 -2.53 -14.40
CA GLY A 117 -14.98 -1.61 -14.34
C GLY A 117 -14.01 -1.77 -15.50
N LYS A 118 -13.23 -0.73 -15.75
CA LYS A 118 -12.11 -0.77 -16.69
C LYS A 118 -10.88 -1.40 -16.06
N THR A 119 -10.01 -1.95 -16.91
CA THR A 119 -8.70 -2.46 -16.48
C THR A 119 -7.65 -1.41 -16.76
N ILE A 120 -6.83 -1.09 -15.76
CA ILE A 120 -5.61 -0.29 -15.91
C ILE A 120 -4.41 -1.12 -15.51
N ASN A 121 -3.24 -0.79 -16.06
CA ASN A 121 -1.97 -1.35 -15.59
C ASN A 121 -1.30 -0.32 -14.70
N ILE A 122 -0.86 -0.75 -13.54
CA ILE A 122 -0.17 0.10 -12.57
C ILE A 122 1.29 -0.32 -12.42
N ASP A 123 2.09 0.64 -12.04
CA ASP A 123 3.48 0.44 -11.66
C ASP A 123 3.55 -0.16 -10.24
N VAL A 124 4.64 -0.85 -9.94
CA VAL A 124 4.85 -1.50 -8.66
C VAL A 124 6.24 -1.19 -8.13
N GLY A 125 6.31 -0.65 -6.93
CA GLY A 125 7.58 -0.42 -6.25
C GLY A 125 8.19 -1.72 -5.75
N ILE A 126 9.52 -1.81 -5.81
CA ILE A 126 10.31 -2.93 -5.32
C ILE A 126 11.36 -2.39 -4.35
N VAL A 127 11.47 -2.98 -3.18
CA VAL A 127 12.60 -2.75 -2.28
C VAL A 127 13.26 -4.09 -1.94
N ASN A 128 14.50 -4.29 -2.38
CA ASN A 128 15.20 -5.56 -2.34
C ASN A 128 14.35 -6.68 -2.98
N GLN A 129 13.71 -7.54 -2.16
CA GLN A 129 12.87 -8.66 -2.62
C GLN A 129 11.38 -8.45 -2.34
N HIS A 130 11.00 -7.28 -1.82
CA HIS A 130 9.62 -7.00 -1.41
C HIS A 130 8.95 -6.04 -2.38
N TYR A 131 7.69 -6.31 -2.71
CA TYR A 131 6.84 -5.40 -3.48
C TYR A 131 6.09 -4.44 -2.55
N PHE A 132 5.92 -3.20 -3.00
CA PHE A 132 4.98 -2.27 -2.39
C PHE A 132 4.15 -1.58 -3.48
N PHE A 133 2.90 -1.35 -3.16
CA PHE A 133 1.91 -0.81 -4.11
C PHE A 133 1.53 0.63 -3.78
N SER A 134 1.56 0.99 -2.50
CA SER A 134 1.29 2.35 -2.06
C SER A 134 2.56 3.09 -1.70
N ASN A 135 3.23 2.67 -0.64
CA ASN A 135 4.39 3.41 -0.14
C ASN A 135 5.26 2.58 0.80
N MET A 136 6.49 3.03 0.94
CA MET A 136 7.40 2.61 1.98
C MET A 136 7.93 3.80 2.77
N SER A 137 8.38 3.57 3.98
CA SER A 137 9.07 4.58 4.77
C SER A 137 10.10 3.98 5.70
N ILE A 138 11.11 4.79 6.04
CA ILE A 138 12.17 4.47 6.98
C ILE A 138 12.03 5.42 8.17
N GLY A 139 12.37 4.96 9.36
CA GLY A 139 12.44 5.83 10.51
C GLY A 139 11.11 6.11 11.18
N VAL A 140 10.70 7.38 11.22
CA VAL A 140 9.45 7.80 11.89
C VAL A 140 8.22 7.07 11.34
N GLY A 141 8.16 6.80 10.04
CA GLY A 141 7.03 6.08 9.46
C GLY A 141 6.85 4.67 10.03
N ALA A 142 7.93 3.92 10.20
CA ALA A 142 7.89 2.60 10.84
C ALA A 142 7.46 2.70 12.33
N ARG A 143 7.89 3.75 13.05
CA ARG A 143 7.44 4.02 14.43
C ARG A 143 5.96 4.35 14.50
N VAL A 144 5.44 5.13 13.55
CA VAL A 144 4.01 5.45 13.45
C VAL A 144 3.19 4.17 13.35
N ILE A 145 3.60 3.23 12.49
CA ILE A 145 2.92 1.95 12.34
C ILE A 145 2.97 1.14 13.65
N ASN A 146 4.10 1.11 14.36
CA ASN A 146 4.17 0.46 15.68
C ASN A 146 3.12 1.04 16.64
N HIS A 147 3.11 2.36 16.83
CA HIS A 147 2.16 3.02 17.72
C HIS A 147 0.71 2.83 17.31
N TYR A 148 0.45 2.73 16.01
CA TYR A 148 -0.89 2.48 15.50
C TYR A 148 -1.33 1.03 15.69
N THR A 149 -0.44 0.06 15.44
CA THR A 149 -0.73 -1.38 15.61
C THR A 149 -1.02 -1.72 17.07
N ASP A 150 -0.34 -1.07 18.02
CA ASP A 150 -0.55 -1.25 19.46
C ASP A 150 -1.88 -0.61 19.94
N SER A 151 -2.54 0.20 19.11
CA SER A 151 -3.80 0.82 19.48
C SER A 151 -4.96 -0.18 19.44
N LYS A 152 -5.74 -0.28 20.54
CA LYS A 152 -6.90 -1.17 20.65
C LYS A 152 -8.03 -0.85 19.64
N LYS A 153 -8.07 0.37 19.11
CA LYS A 153 -9.07 0.83 18.13
C LYS A 153 -8.35 1.39 16.90
N ARG A 154 -8.46 0.69 15.78
CA ARG A 154 -7.94 1.14 14.47
C ARG A 154 -8.87 2.18 13.86
N GLN A 155 -8.81 3.42 14.36
CA GLN A 155 -9.60 4.57 13.91
C GLN A 155 -8.68 5.71 13.47
N PHE A 156 -9.22 6.64 12.70
CA PHE A 156 -8.50 7.83 12.21
C PHE A 156 -7.80 8.62 13.34
N MET A 157 -8.46 8.84 14.46
CA MET A 157 -7.87 9.56 15.60
C MET A 157 -6.69 8.83 16.24
N SER A 158 -6.73 7.48 16.25
CA SER A 158 -5.60 6.67 16.72
C SER A 158 -4.41 6.78 15.77
N TYR A 159 -4.67 6.84 14.46
CA TYR A 159 -3.63 7.07 13.46
C TYR A 159 -3.00 8.46 13.61
N PHE A 160 -3.81 9.52 13.75
CA PHE A 160 -3.31 10.88 13.97
C PHE A 160 -2.43 10.98 15.23
N ARG A 161 -2.86 10.37 16.35
CA ARG A 161 -2.05 10.30 17.57
C ARG A 161 -0.74 9.55 17.36
N ALA A 162 -0.76 8.46 16.59
CA ALA A 162 0.44 7.71 16.26
C ALA A 162 1.42 8.54 15.41
N VAL A 163 0.92 9.31 14.43
CA VAL A 163 1.72 10.25 13.62
C VAL A 163 2.39 11.30 14.52
N LEU A 164 1.61 11.96 15.38
CA LEU A 164 2.15 12.94 16.33
C LEU A 164 3.19 12.33 17.25
N LYS A 165 2.90 11.16 17.84
CA LYS A 165 3.83 10.48 18.74
C LYS A 165 5.12 10.07 18.01
N GLY A 166 5.01 9.58 16.78
CA GLY A 166 6.17 9.23 15.94
C GLY A 166 7.05 10.44 15.60
N LEU A 167 6.43 11.58 15.24
CA LEU A 167 7.16 12.82 14.94
C LEU A 167 7.79 13.47 16.18
N LEU A 168 7.17 13.31 17.35
CA LEU A 168 7.64 13.89 18.62
C LEU A 168 8.64 13.01 19.34
N SER A 169 8.76 11.71 18.95
CA SER A 169 9.79 10.83 19.49
C SER A 169 11.19 11.31 19.09
N GLU A 170 12.20 10.84 19.82
CA GLU A 170 13.60 11.17 19.55
C GLU A 170 13.97 10.87 18.08
N PRO A 171 14.74 11.76 17.43
CA PRO A 171 15.21 11.54 16.08
C PRO A 171 15.96 10.20 16.00
N LEU A 172 15.75 9.45 14.92
CA LEU A 172 16.67 8.38 14.58
C LEU A 172 17.97 9.05 14.13
N ASN A 173 19.03 8.91 14.92
CA ASN A 173 20.38 9.37 14.53
C ASN A 173 20.93 8.47 13.41
N MET A 174 20.26 8.43 12.29
CA MET A 174 20.56 7.60 11.13
C MET A 174 21.01 8.52 9.99
N THR A 175 22.28 8.42 9.63
CA THR A 175 22.81 9.12 8.45
C THR A 175 22.78 8.16 7.27
N LEU A 176 22.13 8.57 6.19
CA LEU A 176 21.91 7.78 5.00
C LEU A 176 22.63 8.40 3.81
N ASP A 177 23.37 7.57 3.08
CA ASP A 177 23.83 7.92 1.73
C ASP A 177 22.77 7.45 0.74
N LEU A 178 22.31 8.35 -0.09
CA LEU A 178 21.35 8.12 -1.17
C LEU A 178 22.03 8.28 -2.52
N VAL A 179 21.73 7.35 -3.42
CA VAL A 179 21.97 7.52 -4.85
C VAL A 179 20.61 7.50 -5.53
N ILE A 180 20.20 8.60 -6.12
CA ILE A 180 18.88 8.80 -6.73
C ILE A 180 19.11 9.04 -8.22
N ASP A 181 18.76 8.09 -9.08
CA ASP A 181 19.01 8.12 -10.53
C ASP A 181 20.47 8.55 -10.86
N GLY A 182 21.44 8.03 -10.09
CA GLY A 182 22.87 8.32 -10.23
C GLY A 182 23.38 9.53 -9.43
N TYR A 183 22.53 10.42 -8.94
CA TYR A 183 22.94 11.56 -8.11
C TYR A 183 23.14 11.14 -6.65
N LYS A 184 24.30 11.50 -6.09
CA LYS A 184 24.67 11.15 -4.71
C LYS A 184 24.35 12.30 -3.76
N THR A 185 23.74 11.96 -2.62
CA THR A 185 23.51 12.90 -1.51
C THR A 185 23.57 12.15 -0.18
N THR A 186 23.84 12.89 0.90
CA THR A 186 23.80 12.34 2.27
C THR A 186 22.77 13.14 3.06
N ILE A 187 21.88 12.45 3.77
CA ILE A 187 20.84 13.05 4.60
C ILE A 187 20.80 12.42 6.00
N THR A 188 20.30 13.18 6.97
CA THR A 188 19.94 12.66 8.31
C THR A 188 18.42 12.87 8.48
N PRO A 189 17.59 11.98 7.93
CA PRO A 189 16.17 12.25 7.81
C PRO A 189 15.43 12.09 9.15
N LEU A 190 14.57 13.06 9.47
CA LEU A 190 13.50 12.88 10.44
C LEU A 190 12.40 11.99 9.83
N VAL A 191 12.05 12.28 8.58
CA VAL A 191 11.03 11.56 7.80
C VAL A 191 11.61 11.25 6.44
N LEU A 192 11.46 10.00 5.98
CA LEU A 192 11.74 9.58 4.61
C LEU A 192 10.63 8.64 4.15
N PHE A 193 9.87 9.07 3.15
CA PHE A 193 8.85 8.28 2.47
C PHE A 193 9.18 8.15 0.99
N ILE A 194 8.89 6.98 0.44
CA ILE A 194 8.99 6.68 -0.98
C ILE A 194 7.66 6.07 -1.38
N SER A 195 6.97 6.69 -2.30
CA SER A 195 5.60 6.40 -2.64
C SER A 195 5.44 6.09 -4.12
N ASN A 196 4.60 5.11 -4.41
CA ASN A 196 4.06 4.81 -5.73
C ASN A 196 2.62 5.36 -5.86
N SER A 197 1.96 5.61 -4.72
CA SER A 197 0.58 6.08 -4.61
C SER A 197 0.50 7.37 -3.79
N ASN A 198 -0.42 8.26 -4.12
CA ASN A 198 -0.68 9.46 -3.36
C ASN A 198 -1.53 9.24 -2.10
N GLU A 199 -1.86 8.00 -1.75
CA GLU A 199 -2.70 7.64 -0.62
C GLU A 199 -2.03 6.61 0.29
N MET A 200 -2.03 6.89 1.59
CA MET A 200 -1.54 5.97 2.63
C MET A 200 -2.68 5.28 3.39
N GLY A 201 -3.90 5.63 3.08
CA GLY A 201 -5.08 5.31 3.88
C GLY A 201 -5.56 6.50 4.70
N TYR A 202 -6.81 6.43 5.16
CA TYR A 202 -7.47 7.52 5.90
C TYR A 202 -7.43 8.89 5.22
N ASN A 203 -7.27 8.93 3.91
CA ASN A 203 -7.14 10.16 3.15
C ASN A 203 -5.88 10.99 3.48
N VAL A 204 -4.83 10.32 3.96
CA VAL A 204 -3.53 10.89 4.31
C VAL A 204 -2.56 10.75 3.14
N SER A 205 -1.80 11.80 2.84
CA SER A 205 -0.78 11.79 1.79
C SER A 205 0.48 12.54 2.19
N PHE A 206 1.64 11.92 1.94
CA PHE A 206 2.95 12.58 2.01
C PHE A 206 3.41 13.06 0.64
N THR A 207 2.97 12.40 -0.41
CA THR A 207 3.33 12.61 -1.81
C THR A 207 2.07 12.86 -2.64
N PRO A 208 1.51 14.07 -2.59
CA PRO A 208 0.20 14.37 -3.19
C PRO A 208 0.14 14.20 -4.71
N ASP A 209 1.29 14.28 -5.38
CA ASP A 209 1.38 14.21 -6.83
C ASP A 209 1.74 12.81 -7.35
N ALA A 210 1.98 11.84 -6.46
CA ALA A 210 2.35 10.48 -6.84
C ALA A 210 1.28 9.81 -7.69
N SER A 211 1.73 9.13 -8.73
CA SER A 211 0.90 8.46 -9.73
C SER A 211 1.29 6.99 -9.88
N LEU A 212 0.30 6.12 -9.98
CA LEU A 212 0.52 4.69 -10.20
C LEU A 212 0.91 4.34 -11.65
N GLN A 213 1.03 5.32 -12.55
CA GLN A 213 1.16 5.08 -14.00
C GLN A 213 2.17 6.00 -14.72
N ASP A 214 2.96 6.78 -14.00
CA ASP A 214 3.91 7.72 -14.60
C ASP A 214 5.34 7.16 -14.70
N GLY A 215 5.55 5.94 -14.23
CA GLY A 215 6.84 5.26 -14.27
C GLY A 215 7.86 5.84 -13.28
N LYS A 216 7.43 6.49 -12.20
CA LYS A 216 8.29 7.10 -11.19
C LYS A 216 7.84 6.79 -9.78
N LEU A 217 8.77 6.84 -8.85
CA LEU A 217 8.53 6.85 -7.41
C LEU A 217 8.70 8.28 -6.90
N ASP A 218 7.80 8.70 -6.03
CA ASP A 218 7.85 10.01 -5.38
C ASP A 218 8.53 9.89 -4.01
N LEU A 219 9.63 10.62 -3.82
CA LEU A 219 10.34 10.70 -2.56
C LEU A 219 9.95 11.98 -1.84
N VAL A 220 9.75 11.87 -0.52
CA VAL A 220 9.66 13.03 0.35
C VAL A 220 10.50 12.82 1.59
N PHE A 221 11.32 13.80 1.94
CA PHE A 221 12.07 13.78 3.18
C PHE A 221 12.19 15.15 3.83
N THR A 222 12.32 15.11 5.16
CA THR A 222 12.68 16.29 5.98
C THR A 222 13.82 15.87 6.90
N GLU A 223 14.74 16.78 7.19
CA GLU A 223 15.82 16.52 8.15
C GLU A 223 15.44 17.08 9.54
N HIS A 224 15.42 18.38 9.70
CA HIS A 224 15.13 19.02 10.97
C HIS A 224 13.82 19.82 10.93
N LEU A 225 12.97 19.55 11.89
CA LEU A 225 11.76 20.33 12.12
C LEU A 225 11.70 20.75 13.58
N SER A 226 11.44 22.05 13.83
CA SER A 226 11.11 22.51 15.18
C SER A 226 9.81 21.87 15.67
N LEU A 227 9.54 21.92 16.97
CA LEU A 227 8.32 21.37 17.54
C LEU A 227 7.05 21.92 16.85
N PHE A 228 7.01 23.22 16.64
CA PHE A 228 5.90 23.88 15.94
C PHE A 228 5.76 23.38 14.49
N GLN A 229 6.88 23.22 13.77
CA GLN A 229 6.88 22.70 12.40
C GLN A 229 6.44 21.23 12.33
N LYS A 230 6.77 20.40 13.32
CA LYS A 230 6.28 19.00 13.43
C LYS A 230 4.76 18.96 13.57
N ILE A 231 4.18 19.85 14.40
CA ILE A 231 2.73 19.95 14.55
C ILE A 231 2.06 20.43 13.25
N LEU A 232 2.62 21.45 12.60
CA LEU A 232 2.14 21.91 11.29
C LEU A 232 2.22 20.81 10.23
N PHE A 233 3.32 20.07 10.19
CA PHE A 233 3.52 18.96 9.28
C PHE A 233 2.47 17.86 9.50
N ALA A 234 2.25 17.44 10.75
CA ALA A 234 1.22 16.45 11.08
C ALA A 234 -0.18 16.92 10.66
N ASN A 235 -0.54 18.18 10.95
CA ASN A 235 -1.81 18.74 10.51
C ASN A 235 -1.94 18.77 8.99
N GLN A 236 -0.88 19.16 8.28
CA GLN A 236 -0.92 19.24 6.82
C GLN A 236 -1.12 17.89 6.17
N ILE A 237 -0.38 16.86 6.59
CA ILE A 237 -0.48 15.51 6.05
C ILE A 237 -1.90 14.95 6.22
N VAL A 238 -2.52 15.22 7.36
CA VAL A 238 -3.80 14.64 7.75
C VAL A 238 -4.98 15.41 7.17
N PHE A 239 -4.92 16.74 7.17
CA PHE A 239 -6.08 17.58 6.81
C PHE A 239 -5.94 18.26 5.44
N PHE A 240 -4.71 18.40 4.92
CA PHE A 240 -4.43 19.16 3.69
C PHE A 240 -3.63 18.32 2.67
N LYS A 241 -4.04 17.10 2.42
CA LYS A 241 -3.35 16.10 1.60
C LYS A 241 -2.89 16.53 0.20
N LYS A 242 -3.51 17.55 -0.38
CA LYS A 242 -3.15 18.06 -1.71
C LYS A 242 -2.03 19.11 -1.70
N ARG A 243 -1.41 19.37 -0.56
CA ARG A 243 -0.40 20.41 -0.44
C ARG A 243 0.95 19.83 -0.04
N ARG A 244 1.99 20.23 -0.76
CA ARG A 244 3.38 19.94 -0.38
C ARG A 244 3.76 20.75 0.86
N PHE A 245 4.45 20.13 1.81
CA PHE A 245 4.98 20.83 2.98
C PHE A 245 6.24 21.61 2.59
N LYS A 246 6.24 22.93 2.82
CA LYS A 246 7.32 23.82 2.36
C LYS A 246 8.73 23.49 2.89
N LYS A 247 8.83 22.77 4.03
CA LYS A 247 10.11 22.35 4.64
C LYS A 247 10.52 20.93 4.30
N ALA A 248 9.74 20.24 3.46
CA ALA A 248 10.10 18.93 2.94
C ALA A 248 10.67 19.08 1.51
N GLN A 249 11.61 18.22 1.18
CA GLN A 249 12.11 18.07 -0.18
C GLN A 249 11.30 16.97 -0.87
N TYR A 250 10.94 17.22 -2.13
CA TYR A 250 10.16 16.32 -2.98
C TYR A 250 10.96 16.04 -4.24
N LEU A 251 11.19 14.78 -4.53
CA LEU A 251 11.92 14.30 -5.69
C LEU A 251 11.15 13.17 -6.36
N GLN A 252 11.41 12.94 -7.64
CA GLN A 252 10.95 11.76 -8.36
C GLN A 252 12.14 10.96 -8.84
N ALA A 253 12.05 9.62 -8.83
CA ALA A 253 13.11 8.75 -9.29
C ALA A 253 12.57 7.40 -9.79
N GLU A 254 13.38 6.72 -10.62
CA GLU A 254 13.13 5.34 -11.03
C GLU A 254 13.93 4.35 -10.17
N ASP A 255 15.17 4.71 -9.84
CA ASP A 255 16.10 3.89 -9.07
C ASP A 255 16.69 4.66 -7.89
N ILE A 256 16.64 4.05 -6.70
CA ILE A 256 17.13 4.64 -5.47
C ILE A 256 17.95 3.58 -4.71
N LEU A 257 19.18 3.93 -4.36
CA LEU A 257 20.01 3.16 -3.45
C LEU A 257 20.16 3.92 -2.15
N ILE A 258 19.86 3.28 -1.04
CA ILE A 258 20.01 3.86 0.31
C ILE A 258 20.99 3.01 1.08
N THR A 259 22.02 3.63 1.66
CA THR A 259 23.01 2.96 2.52
C THR A 259 23.02 3.62 3.89
N ASN A 260 22.87 2.82 4.95
CA ASN A 260 23.01 3.29 6.32
C ASN A 260 24.51 3.33 6.69
N LYS A 261 25.02 4.52 6.99
CA LYS A 261 26.45 4.72 7.34
C LYS A 261 26.89 3.99 8.60
N LYS A 262 25.98 3.69 9.50
CA LYS A 262 26.26 2.97 10.74
C LYS A 262 26.30 1.45 10.58
N ASN A 263 26.10 0.93 9.36
CA ASN A 263 25.97 -0.51 9.09
C ASN A 263 24.87 -1.22 9.89
N GLU A 264 23.88 -0.48 10.32
CA GLU A 264 22.73 -1.02 11.07
C GLU A 264 21.61 -1.46 10.10
N GLU A 265 20.81 -2.39 10.56
CA GLU A 265 19.60 -2.88 9.86
C GLU A 265 18.57 -1.77 9.64
N PHE A 266 17.71 -1.97 8.64
CA PHE A 266 16.59 -1.07 8.42
C PHE A 266 15.31 -1.57 9.06
N LEU A 267 14.74 -0.74 9.92
CA LEU A 267 13.36 -0.83 10.32
C LEU A 267 12.55 0.04 9.36
N MET A 268 11.70 -0.58 8.55
CA MET A 268 10.86 0.11 7.59
C MET A 268 9.40 -0.34 7.68
N GLN A 269 8.52 0.42 7.07
CA GLN A 269 7.17 -0.01 6.76
C GLN A 269 6.98 -0.15 5.25
N LEU A 270 6.19 -1.14 4.81
CA LEU A 270 5.71 -1.32 3.44
C LEU A 270 4.20 -1.47 3.48
N ASP A 271 3.47 -0.61 2.75
CA ASP A 271 2.00 -0.63 2.65
C ASP A 271 1.29 -0.76 4.02
N GLY A 272 1.87 -0.14 5.06
CA GLY A 272 1.33 -0.19 6.42
C GLY A 272 1.76 -1.40 7.27
N GLU A 273 2.63 -2.28 6.77
CA GLU A 273 3.20 -3.40 7.53
C GLU A 273 4.65 -3.12 7.91
N ARG A 274 5.04 -3.50 9.13
CA ARG A 274 6.41 -3.37 9.62
C ARG A 274 7.30 -4.49 9.09
N ILE A 275 8.45 -4.12 8.55
CA ILE A 275 9.47 -5.06 8.05
C ILE A 275 10.84 -4.67 8.61
N VAL A 276 11.61 -5.68 9.03
CA VAL A 276 13.04 -5.55 9.35
C VAL A 276 13.85 -6.15 8.22
N VAL A 277 14.79 -5.38 7.69
CA VAL A 277 15.69 -5.81 6.63
C VAL A 277 17.10 -5.91 7.24
N ASN A 278 17.61 -7.13 7.34
CA ASN A 278 18.94 -7.44 7.86
C ASN A 278 20.02 -7.10 6.82
N SER A 279 20.06 -5.82 6.45
CA SER A 279 21.03 -5.25 5.52
C SER A 279 21.16 -3.76 5.81
N ASN A 280 22.34 -3.21 5.62
CA ASN A 280 22.55 -1.77 5.66
C ASN A 280 22.31 -1.09 4.31
N VAL A 281 21.83 -1.84 3.28
CA VAL A 281 21.58 -1.35 1.94
C VAL A 281 20.17 -1.70 1.50
N LEU A 282 19.44 -0.70 1.01
CA LEU A 282 18.16 -0.87 0.34
C LEU A 282 18.31 -0.47 -1.14
N ARG A 283 17.95 -1.37 -2.02
CA ARG A 283 17.80 -1.13 -3.46
C ARG A 283 16.33 -0.98 -3.77
N ILE A 284 15.93 0.19 -4.24
CA ILE A 284 14.54 0.51 -4.51
C ILE A 284 14.43 0.84 -5.99
N SER A 285 13.47 0.23 -6.65
CA SER A 285 13.22 0.41 -8.07
C SER A 285 11.74 0.31 -8.38
N LEU A 286 11.37 0.66 -9.61
CA LEU A 286 10.00 0.57 -10.09
C LEU A 286 9.89 -0.47 -11.21
N LYS A 287 8.88 -1.33 -11.12
CA LYS A 287 8.47 -2.21 -12.21
C LYS A 287 7.27 -1.60 -12.91
N LYS A 288 7.50 -1.01 -14.09
CA LYS A 288 6.47 -0.28 -14.85
C LYS A 288 5.39 -1.24 -15.38
N THR A 289 4.13 -0.81 -15.32
CA THR A 289 2.95 -1.53 -15.87
C THR A 289 2.84 -2.99 -15.42
N ALA A 290 3.27 -3.29 -14.18
CA ALA A 290 3.50 -4.65 -13.71
C ALA A 290 2.26 -5.38 -13.19
N LEU A 291 1.18 -4.66 -12.91
CA LEU A 291 -0.04 -5.24 -12.34
C LEU A 291 -1.29 -4.68 -13.02
N SER A 292 -2.12 -5.58 -13.54
CA SER A 292 -3.43 -5.23 -14.11
C SER A 292 -4.50 -5.17 -13.01
N VAL A 293 -5.17 -4.04 -12.85
CA VAL A 293 -6.18 -3.82 -11.80
C VAL A 293 -7.50 -3.36 -12.41
N ILE A 294 -8.61 -3.87 -11.86
CA ILE A 294 -9.96 -3.43 -12.24
C ILE A 294 -10.34 -2.23 -11.37
N VAL A 295 -10.70 -1.13 -12.00
CA VAL A 295 -11.05 0.14 -11.35
C VAL A 295 -12.38 0.68 -11.84
N PRO A 296 -13.04 1.60 -11.13
CA PRO A 296 -14.22 2.29 -11.62
C PRO A 296 -13.99 2.92 -13.01
N THR A 297 -15.05 2.98 -13.81
CA THR A 297 -15.05 3.64 -15.13
C THR A 297 -15.04 5.14 -15.02
#